data_3b6b130dfd2fef060c33dd1d781e7628
#
_entry.id   3b6b130dfd2fef060c33dd1d781e7628
#
_cell.length_a   1.000
_cell.length_b   1.000
_cell.length_c   1.000
_cell.angle_alpha   90.00
_cell.angle_beta   90.00
_cell.angle_gamma   90.00
#
_symmetry.space_group_name_H-M   'P 1'
#
loop_
_entity.id
_entity.type
_entity.pdbx_description
1 polymer ?
#
loop_
_entity_poly.entity_id
_entity_poly.type
_entity_poly.pdbx_seq_one_letter_code
_entity_poly.pdbx_strand_id
1 'polypeptide(L)'
;MIYDRETNFEKVKDVKEGEVFMGEVPLMTNDGSFIVNGTERVVVNQLHRSPGVFYDHDRGKTHSSGKVLYSARIIPYRGSWLDFEFDAKDILFCRIDRRRKIPATIILRALEMSSEEILHSFYDCLLYTSPSPRDLST
;
A
#
# COMPACT_ATOMS: atom_id res chain seq x y z
N MET A 1 15.67 -12.14 -18.68
CA MET A 1 16.13 -13.18 -17.74
C MET A 1 15.46 -14.50 -18.10
N ILE A 2 16.21 -15.57 -18.15
CA ILE A 2 15.69 -16.91 -18.41
C ILE A 2 15.74 -17.66 -17.08
N TYR A 3 14.59 -18.11 -16.61
CA TYR A 3 14.48 -18.83 -15.34
C TYR A 3 14.54 -20.34 -15.57
N ASP A 4 15.05 -21.05 -14.57
CA ASP A 4 15.05 -22.50 -14.58
C ASP A 4 13.66 -23.02 -14.16
N ARG A 5 13.02 -23.85 -15.01
CA ARG A 5 11.70 -24.42 -14.73
C ARG A 5 11.73 -25.51 -13.66
N GLU A 6 12.90 -26.14 -13.44
CA GLU A 6 13.05 -27.21 -12.45
C GLU A 6 13.13 -26.67 -11.01
N THR A 7 13.50 -25.39 -10.84
CA THR A 7 13.64 -24.74 -9.52
C THR A 7 12.53 -23.74 -9.22
N ASN A 8 11.32 -23.93 -9.78
CA ASN A 8 10.17 -23.05 -9.56
C ASN A 8 10.46 -21.54 -9.76
N PHE A 9 11.29 -21.21 -10.75
CA PHE A 9 11.68 -19.84 -11.08
C PHE A 9 12.54 -19.11 -10.03
N GLU A 10 13.05 -19.78 -9.00
CA GLU A 10 13.90 -19.16 -7.99
C GLU A 10 15.32 -18.86 -8.46
N LYS A 11 15.82 -19.61 -9.45
CA LYS A 11 17.18 -19.43 -10.01
C LYS A 11 17.14 -18.89 -11.43
N VAL A 12 17.88 -17.81 -11.66
CA VAL A 12 18.12 -17.29 -13.00
C VAL A 12 19.16 -18.18 -13.67
N LYS A 13 18.80 -18.83 -14.78
CA LYS A 13 19.68 -19.72 -15.54
C LYS A 13 20.60 -18.94 -16.47
N ASP A 14 20.08 -17.88 -17.10
CA ASP A 14 20.84 -17.06 -18.03
C ASP A 14 20.21 -15.65 -18.14
N VAL A 15 21.05 -14.67 -18.43
CA VAL A 15 20.62 -13.28 -18.70
C VAL A 15 21.07 -12.95 -20.11
N LYS A 16 20.12 -12.82 -21.03
CA LYS A 16 20.38 -12.34 -22.38
C LYS A 16 20.08 -10.84 -22.45
N GLU A 17 21.06 -10.09 -22.89
CA GLU A 17 20.97 -8.66 -23.14
C GLU A 17 20.91 -8.40 -24.63
N GLY A 18 20.13 -7.43 -25.03
CA GLY A 18 20.00 -7.03 -26.42
C GLY A 18 19.34 -5.65 -26.52
N GLU A 19 19.73 -4.93 -27.56
CA GLU A 19 19.09 -3.65 -27.88
C GLU A 19 17.77 -3.91 -28.61
N VAL A 20 16.71 -3.26 -28.17
CA VAL A 20 15.38 -3.37 -28.77
C VAL A 20 14.90 -1.97 -29.09
N PHE A 21 14.45 -1.76 -30.33
CA PHE A 21 13.81 -0.50 -30.70
C PHE A 21 12.48 -0.33 -29.96
N MET A 22 12.38 0.71 -29.12
CA MET A 22 11.20 0.99 -28.28
C MET A 22 10.28 2.05 -28.91
N GLY A 23 10.73 2.74 -29.92
CA GLY A 23 10.02 3.83 -30.57
C GLY A 23 10.85 5.10 -30.65
N GLU A 24 10.26 6.14 -31.19
CA GLU A 24 10.86 7.46 -31.35
C GLU A 24 10.42 8.38 -30.19
N VAL A 25 11.36 9.15 -29.67
CA VAL A 25 11.10 10.15 -28.62
C VAL A 25 11.40 11.53 -29.22
N PRO A 26 10.51 12.53 -29.06
CA PRO A 26 10.79 13.88 -29.53
C PRO A 26 12.07 14.48 -28.93
N LEU A 27 12.89 15.09 -29.71
CA LEU A 27 14.07 15.81 -29.27
C LEU A 27 13.65 17.13 -28.60
N MET A 28 14.25 17.46 -27.47
CA MET A 28 14.03 18.76 -26.83
C MET A 28 14.74 19.87 -27.58
N THR A 29 14.04 20.99 -27.84
CA THR A 29 14.60 22.18 -28.42
C THR A 29 15.50 22.93 -27.44
N ASN A 30 16.27 23.91 -27.91
CA ASN A 30 17.13 24.74 -27.06
C ASN A 30 16.33 25.53 -25.99
N ASP A 31 15.07 25.83 -26.27
CA ASP A 31 14.17 26.57 -25.38
C ASP A 31 13.44 25.66 -24.36
N GLY A 32 13.73 24.35 -24.38
CA GLY A 32 13.10 23.39 -23.45
C GLY A 32 11.71 22.94 -23.90
N SER A 33 11.33 23.13 -25.14
CA SER A 33 10.07 22.67 -25.73
C SER A 33 10.24 21.40 -26.54
N PHE A 34 9.13 20.79 -26.92
CA PHE A 34 9.06 19.60 -27.77
C PHE A 34 8.08 19.84 -28.90
N ILE A 35 8.44 19.41 -30.11
CA ILE A 35 7.52 19.43 -31.25
C ILE A 35 6.82 18.07 -31.33
N VAL A 36 5.53 18.05 -31.05
CA VAL A 36 4.69 16.86 -31.11
C VAL A 36 3.53 17.12 -32.07
N ASN A 37 3.44 16.30 -33.12
CA ASN A 37 2.42 16.43 -34.17
C ASN A 37 2.34 17.87 -34.78
N GLY A 38 3.49 18.51 -34.98
CA GLY A 38 3.56 19.86 -35.51
C GLY A 38 3.21 20.97 -34.52
N THR A 39 2.93 20.66 -33.28
CA THR A 39 2.58 21.60 -32.21
C THR A 39 3.72 21.69 -31.19
N GLU A 40 4.14 22.91 -30.87
CA GLU A 40 5.11 23.14 -29.82
C GLU A 40 4.47 22.93 -28.45
N ARG A 41 5.10 22.09 -27.63
CA ARG A 41 4.62 21.72 -26.30
C ARG A 41 5.73 21.84 -25.27
N VAL A 42 5.35 22.16 -24.04
CA VAL A 42 6.24 22.25 -22.89
C VAL A 42 5.74 21.33 -21.80
N VAL A 43 6.66 20.62 -21.15
CA VAL A 43 6.34 19.81 -19.96
C VAL A 43 6.13 20.74 -18.77
N VAL A 44 4.97 20.66 -18.14
CA VAL A 44 4.64 21.42 -16.94
C VAL A 44 4.56 20.50 -15.74
N ASN A 45 5.05 20.98 -14.59
CA ASN A 45 4.96 20.28 -13.34
C ASN A 45 3.57 20.50 -12.71
N GLN A 46 2.98 19.42 -12.21
CA GLN A 46 1.73 19.49 -11.45
C GLN A 46 2.04 19.38 -9.97
N LEU A 47 1.55 20.34 -9.19
CA LEU A 47 1.64 20.26 -7.73
C LEU A 47 0.71 19.17 -7.22
N HIS A 48 1.25 18.23 -6.44
CA HIS A 48 0.48 17.17 -5.80
C HIS A 48 0.98 16.94 -4.38
N ARG A 49 0.20 16.20 -3.60
CA ARG A 49 0.61 15.80 -2.27
C ARG A 49 1.85 14.91 -2.33
N SER A 50 2.83 15.17 -1.47
CA SER A 50 4.03 14.33 -1.39
C SER A 50 3.67 12.89 -1.03
N PRO A 51 4.36 11.90 -1.60
CA PRO A 51 4.26 10.53 -1.13
C PRO A 51 4.67 10.44 0.35
N GLY A 52 3.97 9.61 1.11
CA GLY A 52 4.26 9.42 2.52
C GLY A 52 3.05 8.97 3.33
N VAL A 53 3.20 8.95 4.64
CA VAL A 53 2.14 8.62 5.59
C VAL A 53 1.68 9.90 6.29
N PHE A 54 0.37 10.13 6.25
CA PHE A 54 -0.27 11.29 6.88
C PHE A 54 -1.24 10.79 7.95
N TYR A 55 -1.11 11.34 9.15
CA TYR A 55 -1.97 11.06 10.28
C TYR A 55 -2.94 12.22 10.46
N ASP A 56 -4.20 11.90 10.70
CA ASP A 56 -5.27 12.88 10.91
C ASP A 56 -6.26 12.39 11.96
N HIS A 57 -7.13 13.27 12.43
CA HIS A 57 -8.21 12.96 13.34
C HIS A 57 -9.42 13.86 13.08
N ASP A 58 -10.62 13.38 13.40
CA ASP A 58 -11.88 14.07 13.15
C ASP A 58 -12.24 15.13 14.22
N ARG A 59 -11.45 15.26 15.28
CA ARG A 59 -11.70 16.13 16.45
C ARG A 59 -13.05 15.84 17.14
N GLY A 60 -13.55 14.63 17.08
CA GLY A 60 -14.80 14.21 17.66
C GLY A 60 -16.07 14.72 16.96
N LYS A 61 -15.95 15.18 15.71
CA LYS A 61 -17.09 15.73 14.96
C LYS A 61 -17.99 14.66 14.34
N THR A 62 -17.43 13.48 14.04
CA THR A 62 -18.12 12.44 13.28
C THR A 62 -19.04 11.60 14.15
N HIS A 63 -18.76 11.47 15.44
CA HIS A 63 -19.55 10.64 16.37
C HIS A 63 -20.23 11.50 17.44
N SER A 64 -21.49 11.16 17.75
CA SER A 64 -22.31 11.88 18.73
C SER A 64 -21.75 11.87 20.16
N SER A 65 -20.91 10.86 20.50
CA SER A 65 -20.24 10.76 21.80
C SER A 65 -19.04 11.68 21.97
N GLY A 66 -18.65 12.45 20.94
CA GLY A 66 -17.45 13.29 20.97
C GLY A 66 -16.12 12.51 20.93
N LYS A 67 -16.16 11.19 20.69
CA LYS A 67 -14.96 10.35 20.59
C LYS A 67 -14.13 10.76 19.38
N VAL A 68 -12.84 10.99 19.61
CA VAL A 68 -11.88 11.30 18.54
C VAL A 68 -11.55 10.03 17.79
N LEU A 69 -11.80 10.03 16.48
CA LEU A 69 -11.45 8.96 15.58
C LEU A 69 -10.18 9.32 14.83
N TYR A 70 -9.18 8.46 14.93
CA TYR A 70 -7.91 8.62 14.26
C TYR A 70 -7.93 7.95 12.89
N SER A 71 -7.21 8.54 11.97
CA SER A 71 -7.03 7.99 10.63
C SER A 71 -5.59 8.17 10.16
N ALA A 72 -5.17 7.28 9.28
CA ALA A 72 -3.88 7.36 8.62
C ALA A 72 -4.07 7.14 7.13
N ARG A 73 -3.38 7.93 6.32
CA ARG A 73 -3.41 7.83 4.86
C ARG A 73 -2.02 7.59 4.33
N ILE A 74 -1.86 6.52 3.57
CA ILE A 74 -0.63 6.21 2.87
C ILE A 74 -0.81 6.64 1.41
N ILE A 75 0.02 7.59 0.99
CA ILE A 75 0.05 8.10 -0.38
C ILE A 75 1.31 7.57 -1.04
N PRO A 76 1.20 6.68 -2.05
CA PRO A 76 2.35 6.20 -2.80
C PRO A 76 2.82 7.24 -3.82
N TYR A 77 4.04 7.09 -4.32
CA TYR A 77 4.53 7.89 -5.44
C TYR A 77 3.66 7.69 -6.69
N ARG A 78 3.23 6.45 -6.93
CA ARG A 78 2.33 6.08 -8.03
C ARG A 78 1.47 4.90 -7.58
N GLY A 79 0.16 5.00 -7.77
CA GLY A 79 -0.79 3.94 -7.44
C GLY A 79 -1.93 4.42 -6.55
N SER A 80 -2.69 3.47 -6.04
CA SER A 80 -3.88 3.72 -5.21
C SER A 80 -3.51 4.14 -3.80
N TRP A 81 -4.30 5.04 -3.22
CA TRP A 81 -4.15 5.45 -1.84
C TRP A 81 -4.72 4.40 -0.89
N LEU A 82 -4.08 4.28 0.26
CA LEU A 82 -4.49 3.36 1.32
C LEU A 82 -4.85 4.17 2.56
N ASP A 83 -6.12 4.13 2.95
CA ASP A 83 -6.62 4.83 4.12
C ASP A 83 -6.90 3.82 5.24
N PHE A 84 -6.39 4.08 6.43
CA PHE A 84 -6.74 3.37 7.65
C PHE A 84 -7.60 4.27 8.52
N GLU A 85 -8.73 3.77 9.02
CA GLU A 85 -9.67 4.53 9.83
C GLU A 85 -10.13 3.68 11.02
N PHE A 86 -10.13 4.28 12.20
CA PHE A 86 -10.79 3.68 13.37
C PHE A 86 -12.29 3.95 13.33
N ASP A 87 -13.07 2.96 13.68
CA ASP A 87 -14.50 3.11 13.92
C ASP A 87 -14.77 3.50 15.39
N ALA A 88 -15.99 3.90 15.69
CA ALA A 88 -16.43 4.22 17.05
C ALA A 88 -16.26 3.06 18.05
N LYS A 89 -16.20 1.82 17.56
CA LYS A 89 -15.98 0.59 18.31
C LYS A 89 -14.50 0.21 18.46
N ASP A 90 -13.57 1.10 18.12
CA ASP A 90 -12.12 0.85 18.10
C ASP A 90 -11.66 -0.24 17.11
N ILE A 91 -12.48 -0.53 16.12
CA ILE A 91 -12.11 -1.47 15.06
C ILE A 91 -11.39 -0.70 13.96
N LEU A 92 -10.22 -1.19 13.57
CA LEU A 92 -9.44 -0.63 12.48
C LEU A 92 -9.91 -1.18 11.14
N PHE A 93 -10.33 -0.27 10.28
CA PHE A 93 -10.71 -0.55 8.91
C PHE A 93 -9.69 0.03 7.94
N CYS A 94 -9.61 -0.58 6.79
CA CYS A 94 -8.82 -0.11 5.69
C CYS A 94 -9.70 0.14 4.46
N ARG A 95 -9.31 1.11 3.67
CA ARG A 95 -9.97 1.45 2.40
C ARG A 95 -8.91 1.65 1.34
N ILE A 96 -9.05 0.97 0.23
CA ILE A 96 -8.18 1.13 -0.93
C ILE A 96 -8.93 1.99 -1.95
N ASP A 97 -8.29 3.09 -2.34
CA ASP A 97 -8.78 3.99 -3.39
C ASP A 97 -10.24 4.44 -3.20
N ARG A 98 -10.59 4.77 -1.95
CA ARG A 98 -11.95 5.18 -1.53
C ARG A 98 -13.06 4.15 -1.79
N ARG A 99 -12.71 2.89 -2.01
CA ARG A 99 -13.66 1.78 -2.13
C ARG A 99 -14.27 1.39 -0.78
N ARG A 100 -14.99 0.28 -0.75
CA ARG A 100 -15.64 -0.24 0.47
C ARG A 100 -14.62 -0.50 1.58
N LYS A 101 -14.98 -0.19 2.82
CA LYS A 101 -14.17 -0.50 4.01
C LYS A 101 -14.05 -2.01 4.20
N ILE A 102 -12.84 -2.46 4.50
CA ILE A 102 -12.53 -3.83 4.89
C ILE A 102 -11.76 -3.82 6.20
N PRO A 103 -11.86 -4.84 7.05
CA PRO A 103 -11.03 -4.94 8.25
C PRO A 103 -9.54 -4.92 7.90
N ALA A 104 -8.74 -4.17 8.67
CA ALA A 104 -7.31 -4.03 8.40
C ALA A 104 -6.56 -5.37 8.48
N THR A 105 -7.04 -6.31 9.30
CA THR A 105 -6.47 -7.66 9.42
C THR A 105 -6.46 -8.44 8.10
N ILE A 106 -7.41 -8.17 7.20
CA ILE A 106 -7.46 -8.83 5.88
C ILE A 106 -6.25 -8.41 5.05
N ILE A 107 -5.90 -7.11 5.07
CA ILE A 107 -4.74 -6.60 4.33
C ILE A 107 -3.45 -7.12 4.92
N LEU A 108 -3.32 -7.13 6.26
CA LEU A 108 -2.14 -7.65 6.93
C LEU A 108 -1.92 -9.13 6.61
N ARG A 109 -2.98 -9.93 6.57
CA ARG A 109 -2.91 -11.34 6.12
C ARG A 109 -2.57 -11.47 4.63
N ALA A 110 -3.05 -10.56 3.78
CA ALA A 110 -2.68 -10.54 2.38
C ALA A 110 -1.20 -10.17 2.16
N LEU A 111 -0.57 -9.51 3.13
CA LEU A 111 0.86 -9.26 3.21
C LEU A 111 1.63 -10.41 3.91
N GLU A 112 1.01 -11.59 4.02
CA GLU A 112 1.58 -12.81 4.59
C GLU A 112 1.89 -12.75 6.10
N MET A 113 1.38 -11.74 6.82
CA MET A 113 1.50 -11.69 8.28
C MET A 113 0.62 -12.74 8.94
N SER A 114 1.21 -13.55 9.79
CA SER A 114 0.48 -14.52 10.61
C SER A 114 -0.36 -13.84 11.71
N SER A 115 -1.33 -14.54 12.26
CA SER A 115 -2.17 -13.98 13.34
C SER A 115 -1.34 -13.66 14.60
N GLU A 116 -0.30 -14.44 14.87
CA GLU A 116 0.62 -14.22 15.99
C GLU A 116 1.47 -12.96 15.78
N GLU A 117 2.03 -12.78 14.60
CA GLU A 117 2.80 -11.58 14.24
C GLU A 117 1.95 -10.32 14.32
N ILE A 118 0.70 -10.36 13.85
CA ILE A 118 -0.22 -9.22 13.95
C ILE A 118 -0.46 -8.88 15.43
N LEU A 119 -0.71 -9.89 16.28
CA LEU A 119 -0.93 -9.65 17.71
C LEU A 119 0.32 -9.09 18.39
N HIS A 120 1.49 -9.66 18.12
CA HIS A 120 2.75 -9.15 18.68
C HIS A 120 3.10 -7.74 18.20
N SER A 121 2.74 -7.38 16.97
CA SER A 121 3.05 -6.05 16.41
C SER A 121 2.14 -4.94 16.95
N PHE A 122 0.89 -5.26 17.26
CA PHE A 122 -0.10 -4.26 17.66
C PHE A 122 -0.49 -4.30 19.15
N TYR A 123 -0.19 -5.40 19.82
CA TYR A 123 -0.50 -5.57 21.24
C TYR A 123 0.72 -6.09 21.98
N ASP A 124 1.14 -5.40 23.01
CA ASP A 124 2.17 -5.86 23.96
C ASP A 124 1.66 -7.01 24.87
N CYS A 125 0.64 -7.73 24.43
CA CYS A 125 0.06 -8.83 25.15
C CYS A 125 0.81 -10.13 24.82
N LEU A 126 1.51 -10.67 25.79
CA LEU A 126 1.77 -12.09 25.86
C LEU A 126 0.41 -12.80 25.82
N LEU A 127 0.10 -13.44 24.69
CA LEU A 127 -1.01 -14.39 24.64
C LEU A 127 -0.72 -15.52 25.62
N TYR A 128 -1.22 -15.37 26.82
CA TYR A 128 -1.45 -16.50 27.69
C TYR A 128 -2.56 -17.31 27.03
N THR A 129 -2.19 -18.27 26.20
CA THR A 129 -3.09 -19.34 25.83
C THR A 129 -3.30 -20.18 27.10
N SER A 130 -4.27 -19.76 27.90
CA SER A 130 -4.86 -20.64 28.89
C SER A 130 -5.32 -21.88 28.13
N PRO A 131 -4.84 -23.09 28.48
CA PRO A 131 -5.32 -24.30 27.83
C PRO A 131 -6.84 -24.33 27.98
N SER A 132 -7.53 -24.49 26.86
CA SER A 132 -8.98 -24.60 26.85
C SER A 132 -9.38 -25.73 27.78
N PRO A 133 -10.47 -25.60 28.55
CA PRO A 133 -10.99 -26.70 29.40
C PRO A 133 -11.23 -28.01 28.64
N ARG A 134 -11.26 -27.97 27.31
CA ARG A 134 -11.37 -29.14 26.42
C ARG A 134 -10.04 -29.88 26.23
N ASP A 135 -8.89 -29.24 26.48
CA ASP A 135 -7.58 -29.87 26.32
C ASP A 135 -7.11 -30.57 27.59
N LEU A 136 -7.91 -30.51 28.68
CA LEU A 136 -7.64 -31.15 29.97
C LEU A 136 -8.43 -32.45 30.16
N SER A 137 -9.14 -32.93 29.12
CA SER A 137 -9.86 -34.20 29.19
C SER A 137 -9.17 -35.29 28.36
N THR A 138 -8.09 -35.85 28.88
CA THR A 138 -7.59 -37.19 28.57
C THR A 138 -7.22 -37.86 29.86
#